data_52e7a5a882e0daf41028ab9ec21bab1d
#
_entry.id   52e7a5a882e0daf41028ab9ec21bab1d
#
_cell.length_a   1.000
_cell.length_b   1.000
_cell.length_c   1.000
_cell.angle_alpha   90.00
_cell.angle_beta   90.00
_cell.angle_gamma   90.00
#
_symmetry.space_group_name_H-M   'P 1'
#
loop_
_entity.id
_entity.type
_entity.pdbx_description
1 polymer ?
#
loop_
_entity_poly.entity_id
_entity_poly.type
_entity_poly.pdbx_seq_one_letter_code
_entity_poly.pdbx_strand_id
1 'polypeptide(L)'
;IIIASGFYDIPNLLHVPGEDLPKVHHYYKEPHIYYGQKIVVVGAANSAVDVAMETWRKGAEVTMVIRDEQIRESVKYWIRPDIENRISEGSIKAYYNASIVAIRENEVEISTSDGIETIPNDFVLAMTGYLPDFDFLASMGIAAGTDPYQTPVHDPNTMMTNVEGVYLAGVICGGLKTNKWFIENSRNHADTIISHILQKS
;
A
#
# COMPACT_ATOMS: atom_id res chain seq x y z
N ILE A 1 12.32 -17.23 18.88
CA ILE A 1 11.15 -16.85 18.06
C ILE A 1 11.64 -16.01 16.88
N ILE A 2 11.12 -16.26 15.66
CA ILE A 2 11.42 -15.44 14.48
C ILE A 2 10.10 -14.85 13.98
N ILE A 3 10.04 -13.52 13.86
CA ILE A 3 8.87 -12.78 13.37
C ILE A 3 9.16 -12.30 11.95
N ALA A 4 8.34 -12.75 10.99
CA ALA A 4 8.43 -12.41 9.57
C ALA A 4 7.04 -12.06 9.01
N SER A 5 6.25 -11.29 9.78
CA SER A 5 4.84 -10.97 9.51
C SER A 5 4.61 -10.11 8.27
N GLY A 6 5.66 -9.40 7.81
CA GLY A 6 5.48 -8.49 6.67
C GLY A 6 4.78 -7.18 7.05
N PHE A 7 3.98 -6.63 6.11
CA PHE A 7 3.28 -5.34 6.32
C PHE A 7 1.92 -5.26 5.58
N TYR A 8 1.39 -6.38 5.10
CA TYR A 8 0.21 -6.40 4.23
C TYR A 8 -1.11 -6.60 4.99
N ASP A 9 -1.09 -6.44 6.31
CA ASP A 9 -2.23 -6.78 7.16
C ASP A 9 -3.12 -5.58 7.48
N ILE A 10 -2.54 -4.38 7.59
CA ILE A 10 -3.25 -3.16 7.99
C ILE A 10 -3.21 -2.14 6.85
N PRO A 11 -4.36 -1.84 6.20
CA PRO A 11 -4.38 -0.83 5.14
C PRO A 11 -4.23 0.58 5.71
N ASN A 12 -3.57 1.45 4.96
CA ASN A 12 -3.62 2.89 5.20
C ASN A 12 -5.02 3.40 4.87
N LEU A 13 -5.78 3.80 5.89
CA LEU A 13 -7.12 4.32 5.72
C LEU A 13 -7.11 5.73 5.11
N LEU A 14 -8.18 6.08 4.43
CA LEU A 14 -8.42 7.43 3.90
C LEU A 14 -8.89 8.40 4.99
N HIS A 15 -9.49 7.86 6.05
CA HIS A 15 -10.10 8.61 7.16
C HIS A 15 -11.17 9.59 6.71
N VAL A 16 -12.04 9.15 5.80
CA VAL A 16 -13.13 9.95 5.25
C VAL A 16 -14.50 9.32 5.55
N PRO A 17 -15.58 10.11 5.62
CA PRO A 17 -16.94 9.60 5.75
C PRO A 17 -17.26 8.60 4.62
N GLY A 18 -17.82 7.44 5.00
CA GLY A 18 -18.21 6.38 4.07
C GLY A 18 -17.09 5.43 3.63
N GLU A 19 -15.89 5.52 4.23
CA GLU A 19 -14.80 4.57 3.96
C GLU A 19 -15.14 3.14 4.39
N ASP A 20 -16.08 2.97 5.32
CA ASP A 20 -16.59 1.68 5.82
C ASP A 20 -17.69 1.06 4.94
N LEU A 21 -18.13 1.74 3.88
CA LEU A 21 -19.13 1.20 2.97
C LEU A 21 -18.63 -0.07 2.27
N PRO A 22 -19.49 -1.08 2.03
CA PRO A 22 -19.11 -2.35 1.41
C PRO A 22 -18.49 -2.24 0.02
N LYS A 23 -18.69 -1.11 -0.67
CA LYS A 23 -18.09 -0.82 -1.98
C LYS A 23 -16.64 -0.33 -1.92
N VAL A 24 -16.09 -0.09 -0.72
CA VAL A 24 -14.71 0.36 -0.52
C VAL A 24 -13.83 -0.85 -0.25
N HIS A 25 -12.85 -1.06 -1.10
CA HIS A 25 -11.95 -2.18 -1.00
C HIS A 25 -10.50 -1.69 -0.82
N HIS A 26 -9.87 -2.10 0.26
CA HIS A 26 -8.43 -1.89 0.51
C HIS A 26 -7.58 -3.03 -0.06
N TYR A 27 -8.18 -4.20 -0.32
CA TYR A 27 -7.53 -5.38 -0.88
C TYR A 27 -8.13 -5.71 -2.23
N TYR A 28 -7.32 -5.64 -3.25
CA TYR A 28 -7.70 -6.04 -4.60
C TYR A 28 -7.47 -7.54 -4.79
N LYS A 29 -8.44 -8.22 -5.40
CA LYS A 29 -8.36 -9.66 -5.63
C LYS A 29 -8.34 -9.99 -7.12
N GLU A 30 -9.35 -9.51 -7.87
CA GLU A 30 -9.48 -9.85 -9.28
C GLU A 30 -10.39 -8.85 -9.99
N PRO A 31 -10.24 -8.65 -11.34
CA PRO A 31 -10.89 -7.54 -12.03
C PRO A 31 -12.34 -7.78 -12.47
N HIS A 32 -12.81 -9.03 -12.56
CA HIS A 32 -14.07 -9.36 -13.22
C HIS A 32 -15.30 -8.80 -12.52
N ILE A 33 -15.26 -8.65 -11.20
CA ILE A 33 -16.37 -8.06 -10.43
C ILE A 33 -16.60 -6.59 -10.76
N TYR A 34 -15.62 -5.92 -11.38
CA TYR A 34 -15.70 -4.49 -11.76
C TYR A 34 -16.08 -4.29 -13.23
N TYR A 35 -16.38 -5.35 -14.01
CA TYR A 35 -16.78 -5.21 -15.41
C TYR A 35 -18.02 -4.33 -15.55
N GLY A 36 -17.94 -3.31 -16.41
CA GLY A 36 -19.00 -2.34 -16.64
C GLY A 36 -19.30 -1.40 -15.48
N GLN A 37 -18.49 -1.41 -14.41
CA GLN A 37 -18.68 -0.58 -13.23
C GLN A 37 -17.84 0.70 -13.33
N LYS A 38 -18.30 1.76 -12.66
CA LYS A 38 -17.57 3.01 -12.46
C LYS A 38 -16.74 2.89 -11.19
N ILE A 39 -15.44 2.77 -11.34
CA ILE A 39 -14.54 2.59 -10.21
C ILE A 39 -13.64 3.80 -9.99
N VAL A 40 -13.39 4.11 -8.74
CA VAL A 40 -12.36 5.07 -8.33
C VAL A 40 -11.20 4.30 -7.73
N VAL A 41 -10.00 4.49 -8.29
CA VAL A 41 -8.75 3.94 -7.75
C VAL A 41 -7.98 5.07 -7.07
N VAL A 42 -7.74 4.95 -5.77
CA VAL A 42 -7.01 5.94 -4.98
C VAL A 42 -5.56 5.53 -4.82
N GLY A 43 -4.64 6.36 -5.30
CA GLY A 43 -3.20 6.14 -5.19
C GLY A 43 -2.44 6.37 -6.48
N ALA A 44 -1.11 6.40 -6.41
CA ALA A 44 -0.21 6.70 -7.53
C ALA A 44 1.01 5.76 -7.62
N ALA A 45 1.07 4.72 -6.79
CA ALA A 45 2.16 3.74 -6.74
C ALA A 45 1.80 2.47 -7.54
N ASN A 46 2.70 1.48 -7.54
CA ASN A 46 2.55 0.25 -8.32
C ASN A 46 1.18 -0.41 -8.17
N SER A 47 0.69 -0.62 -6.94
CA SER A 47 -0.60 -1.29 -6.72
C SER A 47 -1.77 -0.53 -7.36
N ALA A 48 -1.79 0.81 -7.23
CA ALA A 48 -2.86 1.62 -7.83
C ALA A 48 -2.81 1.57 -9.36
N VAL A 49 -1.62 1.64 -9.94
CA VAL A 49 -1.42 1.56 -11.39
C VAL A 49 -1.77 0.16 -11.93
N ASP A 50 -1.28 -0.89 -11.27
CA ASP A 50 -1.59 -2.28 -11.65
C ASP A 50 -3.11 -2.52 -11.63
N VAL A 51 -3.80 -2.10 -10.56
CA VAL A 51 -5.26 -2.23 -10.41
C VAL A 51 -6.02 -1.42 -11.44
N ALA A 52 -5.65 -0.15 -11.67
CA ALA A 52 -6.29 0.71 -12.67
C ALA A 52 -6.18 0.12 -14.07
N MET A 53 -4.98 -0.34 -14.45
CA MET A 53 -4.72 -0.94 -15.76
C MET A 53 -5.45 -2.26 -15.94
N GLU A 54 -5.44 -3.11 -14.92
CA GLU A 54 -6.08 -4.43 -15.01
C GLU A 54 -7.61 -4.31 -15.10
N THR A 55 -8.24 -3.49 -14.26
CA THR A 55 -9.68 -3.29 -14.27
C THR A 55 -10.16 -2.59 -15.54
N TRP A 56 -9.43 -1.58 -16.03
CA TRP A 56 -9.69 -0.94 -17.30
C TRP A 56 -9.65 -1.94 -18.47
N ARG A 57 -8.61 -2.78 -18.55
CA ARG A 57 -8.50 -3.83 -19.59
C ARG A 57 -9.64 -4.83 -19.57
N LYS A 58 -10.30 -4.98 -18.43
CA LYS A 58 -11.47 -5.85 -18.25
C LYS A 58 -12.81 -5.13 -18.39
N GLY A 59 -12.80 -3.85 -18.79
CA GLY A 59 -14.00 -3.12 -19.16
C GLY A 59 -14.65 -2.30 -18.04
N ALA A 60 -13.93 -1.99 -16.97
CA ALA A 60 -14.37 -1.01 -16.00
C ALA A 60 -14.16 0.42 -16.54
N GLU A 61 -15.01 1.36 -16.12
CA GLU A 61 -14.80 2.79 -16.28
C GLU A 61 -13.95 3.29 -15.08
N VAL A 62 -12.67 3.56 -15.35
CA VAL A 62 -11.70 3.85 -14.29
C VAL A 62 -11.43 5.34 -14.15
N THR A 63 -11.50 5.84 -12.91
CA THR A 63 -11.04 7.16 -12.52
C THR A 63 -9.97 7.01 -11.43
N MET A 64 -8.80 7.58 -11.62
CA MET A 64 -7.75 7.64 -10.60
C MET A 64 -7.83 8.94 -9.81
N VAL A 65 -7.69 8.86 -8.49
CA VAL A 65 -7.54 10.01 -7.60
C VAL A 65 -6.16 9.97 -6.98
N ILE A 66 -5.34 10.96 -7.32
CA ILE A 66 -3.91 11.00 -7.06
C ILE A 66 -3.59 12.26 -6.26
N ARG A 67 -3.06 12.07 -5.04
CA ARG A 67 -2.69 13.17 -4.17
C ARG A 67 -1.49 13.97 -4.68
N ASP A 68 -0.59 13.30 -5.37
CA ASP A 68 0.62 13.87 -5.93
C ASP A 68 0.31 14.55 -7.29
N GLU A 69 1.23 15.36 -7.81
CA GLU A 69 1.08 16.03 -9.11
C GLU A 69 1.27 15.11 -10.32
N GLN A 70 1.73 13.88 -10.09
CA GLN A 70 2.01 12.90 -11.15
C GLN A 70 1.98 11.47 -10.60
N ILE A 71 1.99 10.50 -11.49
CA ILE A 71 2.27 9.09 -11.19
C ILE A 71 3.67 8.98 -10.58
N ARG A 72 3.82 8.25 -9.48
CA ARG A 72 5.10 8.14 -8.76
C ARG A 72 6.20 7.56 -9.64
N GLU A 73 7.40 8.10 -9.52
CA GLU A 73 8.59 7.62 -10.25
C GLU A 73 8.96 6.17 -9.90
N SER A 74 8.57 5.69 -8.71
CA SER A 74 8.79 4.31 -8.26
C SER A 74 7.89 3.29 -8.96
N VAL A 75 6.96 3.71 -9.80
CA VAL A 75 6.17 2.80 -10.64
C VAL A 75 7.09 2.13 -11.65
N LYS A 76 6.89 0.83 -11.82
CA LYS A 76 7.68 -0.03 -12.74
C LYS A 76 7.83 0.63 -14.10
N TYR A 77 9.06 0.77 -14.58
CA TYR A 77 9.39 1.51 -15.81
C TYR A 77 8.72 0.94 -17.07
N TRP A 78 8.31 -0.32 -17.04
CA TRP A 78 7.65 -0.97 -18.19
C TRP A 78 6.12 -0.78 -18.18
N ILE A 79 5.49 -0.38 -17.07
CA ILE A 79 4.05 -0.16 -16.98
C ILE A 79 3.71 1.34 -16.91
N ARG A 80 4.64 2.18 -16.43
CA ARG A 80 4.42 3.62 -16.32
C ARG A 80 4.04 4.29 -17.64
N PRO A 81 4.71 4.04 -18.78
CA PRO A 81 4.31 4.64 -20.06
C PRO A 81 2.92 4.22 -20.49
N ASP A 82 2.48 3.00 -20.16
CA ASP A 82 1.15 2.51 -20.57
C ASP A 82 0.04 3.26 -19.79
N ILE A 83 0.15 3.40 -18.48
CA ILE A 83 -0.84 4.16 -17.70
C ILE A 83 -0.85 5.64 -18.09
N GLU A 84 0.29 6.28 -18.31
CA GLU A 84 0.39 7.67 -18.75
C GLU A 84 -0.28 7.87 -20.12
N ASN A 85 -0.11 6.93 -21.06
CA ASN A 85 -0.80 6.94 -22.34
C ASN A 85 -2.32 6.79 -22.17
N ARG A 86 -2.80 5.84 -21.33
CA ARG A 86 -4.24 5.65 -21.07
C ARG A 86 -4.88 6.90 -20.49
N ILE A 87 -4.17 7.60 -19.62
CA ILE A 87 -4.63 8.88 -19.05
C ILE A 87 -4.63 9.98 -20.11
N SER A 88 -3.55 10.12 -20.86
CA SER A 88 -3.41 11.14 -21.90
C SER A 88 -4.47 11.04 -23.02
N GLU A 89 -4.85 9.84 -23.40
CA GLU A 89 -5.89 9.62 -24.42
C GLU A 89 -7.32 9.62 -23.86
N GLY A 90 -7.47 9.74 -22.52
CA GLY A 90 -8.75 9.79 -21.84
C GLY A 90 -9.45 8.44 -21.62
N SER A 91 -8.75 7.33 -21.87
CA SER A 91 -9.27 5.98 -21.58
C SER A 91 -9.38 5.71 -20.07
N ILE A 92 -8.51 6.30 -19.28
CA ILE A 92 -8.56 6.36 -17.81
C ILE A 92 -8.56 7.83 -17.42
N LYS A 93 -9.55 8.26 -16.62
CA LYS A 93 -9.55 9.60 -16.04
C LYS A 93 -8.58 9.68 -14.88
N ALA A 94 -7.93 10.83 -14.69
CA ALA A 94 -7.07 11.05 -13.52
C ALA A 94 -7.24 12.46 -12.97
N TYR A 95 -7.44 12.55 -11.65
CA TYR A 95 -7.40 13.78 -10.89
C TYR A 95 -6.08 13.82 -10.13
N TYR A 96 -5.23 14.78 -10.46
CA TYR A 96 -3.97 15.04 -9.76
C TYR A 96 -4.14 16.13 -8.69
N ASN A 97 -3.24 16.19 -7.71
CA ASN A 97 -3.37 17.07 -6.55
C ASN A 97 -4.77 16.98 -5.91
N ALA A 98 -5.31 15.78 -5.88
CA ALA A 98 -6.68 15.51 -5.50
C ALA A 98 -6.78 14.47 -4.39
N SER A 99 -7.83 14.54 -3.59
CA SER A 99 -8.10 13.59 -2.52
C SER A 99 -9.59 13.32 -2.38
N ILE A 100 -9.93 12.14 -1.85
CA ILE A 100 -11.31 11.82 -1.49
C ILE A 100 -11.72 12.65 -0.28
N VAL A 101 -12.91 13.22 -0.32
CA VAL A 101 -13.52 13.99 0.78
C VAL A 101 -14.60 13.16 1.48
N ALA A 102 -15.44 12.48 0.70
CA ALA A 102 -16.49 11.62 1.21
C ALA A 102 -16.86 10.56 0.18
N ILE A 103 -17.29 9.41 0.67
CA ILE A 103 -17.79 8.30 -0.16
C ILE A 103 -19.26 8.09 0.21
N ARG A 104 -20.13 8.09 -0.79
CA ARG A 104 -21.57 7.86 -0.64
C ARG A 104 -21.97 6.59 -1.40
N GLU A 105 -23.20 6.16 -1.26
CA GLU A 105 -23.69 4.92 -1.87
C GLU A 105 -23.42 4.84 -3.38
N ASN A 106 -23.69 5.91 -4.14
CA ASN A 106 -23.59 5.91 -5.60
C ASN A 106 -22.62 6.98 -6.15
N GLU A 107 -21.89 7.67 -5.30
CA GLU A 107 -21.00 8.77 -5.69
C GLU A 107 -19.82 8.94 -4.74
N VAL A 108 -18.81 9.67 -5.21
CA VAL A 108 -17.62 10.08 -4.43
C VAL A 108 -17.40 11.57 -4.59
N GLU A 109 -17.14 12.26 -3.49
CA GLU A 109 -16.73 13.66 -3.46
C GLU A 109 -15.19 13.72 -3.47
N ILE A 110 -14.64 14.48 -4.41
CA ILE A 110 -13.21 14.65 -4.63
C ILE A 110 -12.85 16.12 -4.44
N SER A 111 -11.87 16.42 -3.60
CA SER A 111 -11.25 17.75 -3.53
C SER A 111 -10.20 17.86 -4.63
N THR A 112 -10.31 18.91 -5.44
CA THR A 112 -9.38 19.25 -6.52
C THR A 112 -8.87 20.69 -6.34
N SER A 113 -7.96 21.14 -7.18
CA SER A 113 -7.51 22.56 -7.22
C SER A 113 -8.66 23.54 -7.46
N ASP A 114 -9.70 23.10 -8.19
CA ASP A 114 -10.82 23.94 -8.61
C ASP A 114 -12.03 23.88 -7.66
N GLY A 115 -11.92 23.05 -6.61
CA GLY A 115 -12.96 22.86 -5.59
C GLY A 115 -13.36 21.41 -5.41
N ILE A 116 -14.56 21.18 -4.86
CA ILE A 116 -15.11 19.84 -4.65
C ILE A 116 -15.89 19.42 -5.90
N GLU A 117 -15.56 18.28 -6.44
CA GLU A 117 -16.27 17.64 -7.55
C GLU A 117 -16.92 16.34 -7.07
N THR A 118 -18.15 16.08 -7.50
CA THR A 118 -18.88 14.85 -7.20
C THR A 118 -19.00 14.01 -8.46
N ILE A 119 -18.55 12.76 -8.41
CA ILE A 119 -18.61 11.84 -9.54
C ILE A 119 -19.39 10.59 -9.18
N PRO A 120 -20.15 10.00 -10.15
CA PRO A 120 -20.81 8.71 -9.99
C PRO A 120 -19.78 7.61 -9.72
N ASN A 121 -20.09 6.68 -8.81
CA ASN A 121 -19.15 5.66 -8.41
C ASN A 121 -19.86 4.40 -7.88
N ASP A 122 -19.46 3.23 -8.37
CA ASP A 122 -19.93 1.93 -7.92
C ASP A 122 -18.97 1.30 -6.90
N PHE A 123 -17.64 1.47 -7.10
CA PHE A 123 -16.61 0.94 -6.20
C PHE A 123 -15.45 1.91 -5.99
N VAL A 124 -14.89 1.89 -4.78
CA VAL A 124 -13.63 2.59 -4.45
C VAL A 124 -12.56 1.55 -4.13
N LEU A 125 -11.46 1.58 -4.87
CA LEU A 125 -10.28 0.74 -4.65
C LEU A 125 -9.20 1.62 -4.01
N ALA A 126 -9.11 1.57 -2.68
CA ALA A 126 -8.18 2.39 -1.90
C ALA A 126 -6.79 1.73 -1.85
N MET A 127 -6.00 1.94 -2.92
CA MET A 127 -4.65 1.39 -3.08
C MET A 127 -3.60 2.31 -2.42
N THR A 128 -3.84 2.64 -1.18
CA THR A 128 -3.09 3.62 -0.38
C THR A 128 -1.86 3.05 0.30
N GLY A 129 -1.64 1.74 0.16
CA GLY A 129 -0.58 1.00 0.82
C GLY A 129 -1.00 0.41 2.16
N TYR A 130 -0.04 -0.18 2.86
CA TYR A 130 -0.28 -0.93 4.09
C TYR A 130 0.77 -0.56 5.14
N LEU A 131 0.46 -0.87 6.39
CA LEU A 131 1.32 -0.65 7.56
C LEU A 131 1.70 -1.99 8.19
N PRO A 132 2.91 -2.09 8.76
CA PRO A 132 3.25 -3.17 9.68
C PRO A 132 2.33 -3.15 10.90
N ASP A 133 2.04 -4.33 11.44
CA ASP A 133 1.29 -4.43 12.70
C ASP A 133 2.20 -4.10 13.89
N PHE A 134 2.27 -2.83 14.21
CA PHE A 134 3.04 -2.35 15.36
C PHE A 134 2.43 -2.74 16.70
N ASP A 135 1.12 -2.90 16.79
CA ASP A 135 0.45 -3.35 18.00
C ASP A 135 0.84 -4.80 18.32
N PHE A 136 0.90 -5.64 17.31
CA PHE A 136 1.44 -6.99 17.46
C PHE A 136 2.90 -6.97 17.93
N LEU A 137 3.78 -6.17 17.33
CA LEU A 137 5.17 -6.06 17.76
C LEU A 137 5.28 -5.56 19.19
N ALA A 138 4.51 -4.55 19.56
CA ALA A 138 4.46 -4.01 20.93
C ALA A 138 3.96 -5.06 21.94
N SER A 139 2.96 -5.87 21.56
CA SER A 139 2.46 -6.96 22.40
C SER A 139 3.52 -8.02 22.71
N MET A 140 4.50 -8.18 21.80
CA MET A 140 5.66 -9.05 21.99
C MET A 140 6.82 -8.37 22.74
N GLY A 141 6.64 -7.13 23.17
CA GLY A 141 7.66 -6.34 23.87
C GLY A 141 8.72 -5.74 22.94
N ILE A 142 8.50 -5.76 21.63
CA ILE A 142 9.44 -5.19 20.65
C ILE A 142 9.21 -3.68 20.57
N ALA A 143 10.24 -2.91 20.83
CA ALA A 143 10.18 -1.45 20.79
C ALA A 143 10.22 -0.94 19.33
N ALA A 144 9.44 0.09 19.05
CA ALA A 144 9.58 0.86 17.83
C ALA A 144 10.75 1.85 17.96
N GLY A 145 11.52 2.03 16.90
CA GLY A 145 12.59 3.03 16.85
C GLY A 145 12.02 4.45 16.83
N THR A 146 12.87 5.41 17.17
CA THR A 146 12.54 6.84 17.18
C THR A 146 12.76 7.52 15.83
N ASP A 147 13.18 6.75 14.82
CA ASP A 147 13.36 7.24 13.45
C ASP A 147 11.99 7.47 12.76
N PRO A 148 11.95 8.26 11.68
CA PRO A 148 10.69 8.58 10.97
C PRO A 148 9.93 7.36 10.44
N TYR A 149 10.58 6.21 10.35
CA TYR A 149 10.00 4.98 9.85
C TYR A 149 9.55 4.03 10.96
N GLN A 150 9.72 4.43 12.25
CA GLN A 150 9.42 3.57 13.39
C GLN A 150 10.04 2.17 13.22
N THR A 151 11.28 2.12 12.72
CA THR A 151 11.98 0.87 12.46
C THR A 151 12.03 0.04 13.75
N PRO A 152 11.46 -1.19 13.77
CA PRO A 152 11.47 -2.01 15.00
C PRO A 152 12.90 -2.25 15.46
N VAL A 153 13.12 -2.09 16.76
CA VAL A 153 14.47 -2.17 17.36
C VAL A 153 15.03 -3.59 17.18
N HIS A 154 16.14 -3.69 16.49
CA HIS A 154 16.90 -4.93 16.30
C HIS A 154 18.36 -4.63 15.96
N ASP A 155 19.25 -5.55 16.30
CA ASP A 155 20.64 -5.52 15.87
C ASP A 155 20.76 -6.02 14.41
N PRO A 156 21.24 -5.20 13.47
CA PRO A 156 21.35 -5.59 12.05
C PRO A 156 22.35 -6.75 11.81
N ASN A 157 23.28 -7.02 12.75
CA ASN A 157 24.26 -8.09 12.62
C ASN A 157 23.74 -9.45 13.10
N THR A 158 22.71 -9.47 13.92
CA THR A 158 22.13 -10.69 14.49
C THR A 158 20.64 -10.83 14.18
N MET A 159 20.00 -9.74 13.77
CA MET A 159 18.54 -9.61 13.60
C MET A 159 17.75 -9.80 14.90
N MET A 160 18.41 -9.88 16.06
CA MET A 160 17.77 -10.01 17.37
C MET A 160 17.19 -8.67 17.81
N THR A 161 15.97 -8.70 18.33
CA THR A 161 15.28 -7.51 18.86
C THR A 161 15.81 -7.10 20.24
N ASN A 162 15.21 -6.06 20.83
CA ASN A 162 15.41 -5.73 22.24
C ASN A 162 14.89 -6.82 23.20
N VAL A 163 14.11 -7.78 22.70
CA VAL A 163 13.64 -8.95 23.47
C VAL A 163 14.56 -10.14 23.17
N GLU A 164 15.22 -10.66 24.20
CA GLU A 164 16.17 -11.76 24.05
C GLU A 164 15.50 -13.00 23.43
N GLY A 165 16.15 -13.62 22.44
CA GLY A 165 15.65 -14.80 21.73
C GLY A 165 14.52 -14.51 20.73
N VAL A 166 14.18 -13.23 20.49
CA VAL A 166 13.20 -12.81 19.48
C VAL A 166 13.93 -12.07 18.36
N TYR A 167 13.70 -12.52 17.13
CA TYR A 167 14.36 -12.05 15.91
C TYR A 167 13.35 -11.51 14.91
N LEU A 168 13.76 -10.57 14.06
CA LEU A 168 12.97 -10.06 12.95
C LEU A 168 13.57 -10.53 11.62
N ALA A 169 12.71 -10.82 10.64
CA ALA A 169 13.13 -11.17 9.29
C ALA A 169 12.20 -10.55 8.23
N GLY A 170 12.76 -10.21 7.08
CA GLY A 170 11.99 -9.70 5.94
C GLY A 170 11.60 -8.23 6.07
N VAL A 171 10.48 -7.89 5.45
CA VAL A 171 10.03 -6.51 5.26
C VAL A 171 9.76 -5.78 6.58
N ILE A 172 9.31 -6.49 7.61
CA ILE A 172 9.01 -5.94 8.93
C ILE A 172 10.20 -5.19 9.54
N CYS A 173 11.44 -5.57 9.22
CA CYS A 173 12.67 -4.90 9.66
C CYS A 173 12.80 -3.47 9.14
N GLY A 174 11.99 -3.05 8.18
CA GLY A 174 11.99 -1.70 7.62
C GLY A 174 11.00 -0.73 8.26
N GLY A 175 10.15 -1.21 9.16
CA GLY A 175 9.07 -0.41 9.72
C GLY A 175 8.19 0.19 8.61
N LEU A 176 7.87 1.48 8.71
CA LEU A 176 7.08 2.21 7.69
C LEU A 176 7.79 2.34 6.32
N LYS A 177 9.10 2.08 6.26
CA LYS A 177 9.82 2.03 4.97
C LYS A 177 9.64 0.67 4.31
N THR A 178 8.43 0.36 3.89
CA THR A 178 8.00 -0.94 3.37
C THR A 178 8.65 -1.33 2.03
N ASN A 179 9.32 -0.40 1.37
CA ASN A 179 10.06 -0.62 0.13
C ASN A 179 11.59 -0.80 0.33
N LYS A 180 12.05 -0.99 1.58
CA LYS A 180 13.47 -1.21 1.88
C LYS A 180 13.89 -2.65 1.63
N TRP A 181 13.04 -3.60 2.05
CA TRP A 181 13.31 -5.03 2.03
C TRP A 181 12.38 -5.75 1.07
N PHE A 182 12.93 -6.64 0.28
CA PHE A 182 12.24 -7.53 -0.64
C PHE A 182 12.81 -8.95 -0.44
N ILE A 183 12.23 -9.95 -1.08
CA ILE A 183 12.72 -11.34 -0.98
C ILE A 183 14.21 -11.40 -1.33
N GLU A 184 14.61 -10.73 -2.40
CA GLU A 184 15.98 -10.79 -2.96
C GLU A 184 17.05 -10.30 -1.98
N ASN A 185 16.76 -9.25 -1.23
CA ASN A 185 17.75 -8.62 -0.33
C ASN A 185 17.56 -8.96 1.15
N SER A 186 16.44 -9.60 1.52
CA SER A 186 16.17 -10.01 2.91
C SER A 186 16.34 -11.51 3.16
N ARG A 187 16.55 -12.34 2.14
CA ARG A 187 16.77 -13.77 2.31
C ARG A 187 17.97 -14.10 3.22
N ASN A 188 18.97 -13.23 3.25
CA ASN A 188 20.15 -13.37 4.10
C ASN A 188 19.84 -13.23 5.61
N HIS A 189 18.66 -12.66 5.97
CA HIS A 189 18.23 -12.58 7.37
C HIS A 189 18.14 -13.96 8.01
N ALA A 190 17.73 -14.98 7.26
CA ALA A 190 17.66 -16.36 7.76
C ALA A 190 19.03 -16.89 8.17
N ASP A 191 20.05 -16.73 7.32
CA ASP A 191 21.41 -17.19 7.60
C ASP A 191 22.00 -16.46 8.81
N THR A 192 21.77 -15.13 8.89
CA THR A 192 22.22 -14.29 10.00
C THR A 192 21.60 -14.76 11.34
N ILE A 193 20.30 -14.99 11.37
CA ILE A 193 19.56 -15.44 12.55
C ILE A 193 20.05 -16.81 13.01
N ILE A 194 20.11 -17.78 12.09
CA ILE A 194 20.52 -19.15 12.42
C ILE A 194 21.96 -19.19 12.92
N SER A 195 22.86 -18.46 12.27
CA SER A 195 24.26 -18.37 12.72
C SER A 195 24.37 -17.84 14.15
N HIS A 196 23.60 -16.80 14.49
CA HIS A 196 23.59 -16.25 15.84
C HIS A 196 22.99 -17.22 16.88
N ILE A 197 21.92 -17.93 16.55
CA ILE A 197 21.31 -18.92 17.44
C ILE A 197 22.30 -20.04 17.75
N LEU A 198 22.99 -20.58 16.72
CA LEU A 198 23.96 -21.67 16.90
C LEU A 198 25.20 -21.26 17.69
N GLN A 199 25.58 -19.98 17.67
CA GLN A 199 26.69 -19.46 18.50
C GLN A 199 26.34 -19.34 19.97
N LYS A 200 25.05 -19.22 20.31
CA LYS A 200 24.54 -19.11 21.69
C LYS A 200 24.19 -20.47 22.32
N SER A 201 24.12 -21.52 21.51
CA SER A 201 23.83 -22.90 21.96
C SER A 201 25.10 -23.61 22.34
#